data_9b8ea4efb9e53d3e442ebc508ec27f15
#
_entry.id   9b8ea4efb9e53d3e442ebc508ec27f15
#
_cell.length_a   1.000
_cell.length_b   1.000
_cell.length_c   1.000
_cell.angle_alpha   90.00
_cell.angle_beta   90.00
_cell.angle_gamma   90.00
#
_symmetry.space_group_name_H-M   'P 1'
#
loop_
_entity.id
_entity.type
_entity.pdbx_description
1 polymer ?
#
loop_
_entity_poly.entity_id
_entity_poly.type
_entity_poly.pdbx_seq_one_letter_code
_entity_poly.pdbx_strand_id
1 'polypeptide(L)'
;MPIEKVPPTWRPARTGDDPPGYDPEHKLTWDDYGFTTVPDTVEWKTPPGEPVIRVEDLGIEFLRGRKRNLSLRELVFTGKSHHNRETFWALRNLNFNVNRGEAVGLVGGNGGGKSTLLKLIAGTLLPDEGHATITEGVAPLIELTGGFIGDLSARENIYLTAGLHGMDKAQVDEKFEEIVDFAGPAVRDGLDVPYRHFSSGMQVRLGFAVITALDEPIILVDEVLAVGDAAFRNKCYNRMENLLDQGRTLFLVSHSDGDLLRFCTRGLYLRGGELAADGPIEDVVDLYYDDLLGDERRPPTPEAFADLKAQRVDQRIRRRLERDETRRKAAQQA
;
A
#
# COMPACT_ATOMS: atom_id res chain seq x y z
N MET A 1 -16.69 -23.64 -15.66
CA MET A 1 -15.37 -24.25 -15.91
C MET A 1 -14.56 -24.05 -14.64
N PRO A 2 -13.98 -25.06 -14.02
CA PRO A 2 -13.17 -24.90 -12.84
C PRO A 2 -11.89 -24.15 -13.23
N ILE A 3 -11.59 -23.07 -12.48
CA ILE A 3 -10.37 -22.26 -12.66
C ILE A 3 -9.20 -23.12 -12.19
N GLU A 4 -8.31 -23.44 -13.11
CA GLU A 4 -7.07 -24.15 -12.83
C GLU A 4 -6.20 -23.23 -11.95
N LYS A 5 -5.99 -23.62 -10.68
CA LYS A 5 -5.12 -22.91 -9.75
C LYS A 5 -3.69 -23.02 -10.27
N VAL A 6 -3.12 -21.90 -10.73
CA VAL A 6 -1.70 -21.83 -11.09
C VAL A 6 -0.91 -22.04 -9.80
N PRO A 7 -0.09 -23.10 -9.69
CA PRO A 7 0.74 -23.29 -8.51
C PRO A 7 1.82 -22.19 -8.45
N PRO A 8 2.20 -21.72 -7.26
CA PRO A 8 3.33 -20.80 -7.12
C PRO A 8 4.58 -21.44 -7.73
N THR A 9 5.19 -20.79 -8.71
CA THR A 9 6.32 -21.30 -9.49
C THR A 9 7.65 -21.16 -8.76
N TRP A 10 7.67 -20.62 -7.54
CA TRP A 10 8.91 -20.41 -6.78
C TRP A 10 8.89 -21.16 -5.45
N ARG A 11 9.98 -21.91 -5.19
CA ARG A 11 10.34 -22.49 -3.89
C ARG A 11 11.80 -22.16 -3.60
N PRO A 12 12.15 -21.72 -2.38
CA PRO A 12 13.55 -21.65 -1.99
C PRO A 12 14.14 -23.06 -1.99
N ALA A 13 15.36 -23.18 -2.47
CA ALA A 13 16.16 -24.37 -2.23
C ALA A 13 16.41 -24.48 -0.73
N ARG A 14 15.74 -25.40 -0.04
CA ARG A 14 15.99 -25.67 1.39
C ARG A 14 17.22 -26.53 1.53
N THR A 15 18.07 -26.14 2.44
CA THR A 15 19.23 -26.90 2.89
C THR A 15 18.80 -27.88 3.99
N GLY A 16 18.98 -29.15 3.75
CA GLY A 16 19.29 -30.26 4.66
C GLY A 16 18.53 -30.55 5.97
N ASP A 17 17.67 -29.67 6.47
CA ASP A 17 17.00 -29.82 7.77
C ASP A 17 15.48 -29.92 7.67
N ASP A 18 14.97 -30.65 6.67
CA ASP A 18 13.53 -30.86 6.53
C ASP A 18 12.98 -31.71 7.70
N PRO A 19 11.80 -31.36 8.28
CA PRO A 19 11.22 -32.15 9.35
C PRO A 19 10.88 -33.56 8.90
N PRO A 20 10.94 -34.56 9.81
CA PRO A 20 10.65 -35.95 9.48
C PRO A 20 9.21 -36.10 8.95
N GLY A 21 9.09 -36.59 7.70
CA GLY A 21 7.81 -36.74 6.99
C GLY A 21 7.59 -35.72 5.85
N TYR A 22 8.58 -34.88 5.55
CA TYR A 22 8.50 -33.98 4.40
C TYR A 22 8.63 -34.73 3.08
N ASP A 23 7.62 -34.59 2.21
CA ASP A 23 7.63 -35.11 0.82
C ASP A 23 7.82 -33.90 -0.13
N PRO A 24 8.96 -33.83 -0.84
CA PRO A 24 9.24 -32.72 -1.78
C PRO A 24 8.32 -32.72 -3.00
N GLU A 25 7.62 -33.82 -3.30
CA GLU A 25 6.64 -33.94 -4.39
C GLU A 25 5.21 -33.60 -3.92
N HIS A 26 5.00 -33.50 -2.60
CA HIS A 26 3.71 -33.11 -2.05
C HIS A 26 3.40 -31.64 -2.38
N LYS A 27 2.39 -31.42 -3.21
CA LYS A 27 1.86 -30.06 -3.45
C LYS A 27 1.13 -29.62 -2.20
N LEU A 28 1.76 -28.76 -1.41
CA LEU A 28 1.15 -28.16 -0.22
C LEU A 28 -0.21 -27.56 -0.60
N THR A 29 -1.24 -28.03 0.04
CA THR A 29 -2.61 -27.53 -0.05
C THR A 29 -2.91 -26.62 1.13
N TRP A 30 -4.00 -25.86 1.09
CA TRP A 30 -4.41 -25.00 2.20
C TRP A 30 -4.68 -25.81 3.49
N ASP A 31 -5.03 -27.09 3.36
CA ASP A 31 -5.25 -28.01 4.47
C ASP A 31 -3.96 -28.36 5.20
N ASP A 32 -2.82 -28.39 4.50
CA ASP A 32 -1.49 -28.67 5.08
C ASP A 32 -1.01 -27.55 6.01
N TYR A 33 -1.56 -26.34 5.85
CA TYR A 33 -1.30 -25.20 6.73
C TYR A 33 -2.25 -25.10 7.91
N GLY A 34 -3.08 -26.13 8.15
CA GLY A 34 -4.07 -26.12 9.24
C GLY A 34 -5.26 -25.19 8.99
N PHE A 35 -5.49 -24.78 7.76
CA PHE A 35 -6.72 -24.12 7.34
C PHE A 35 -7.78 -25.18 7.01
N THR A 36 -8.20 -25.95 8.01
CA THR A 36 -9.42 -26.73 7.93
C THR A 36 -10.58 -25.72 7.84
N THR A 37 -11.19 -25.68 6.65
CA THR A 37 -12.35 -24.86 6.31
C THR A 37 -12.09 -23.34 6.32
N VAL A 38 -11.47 -22.82 5.27
CA VAL A 38 -11.99 -21.57 4.71
C VAL A 38 -13.47 -21.89 4.40
N PRO A 39 -14.46 -21.23 5.02
CA PRO A 39 -15.84 -21.45 4.62
C PRO A 39 -15.90 -21.27 3.11
N ASP A 40 -16.54 -22.22 2.39
CA ASP A 40 -16.77 -22.15 0.93
C ASP A 40 -17.53 -20.89 0.49
N THR A 41 -17.79 -19.99 1.40
CA THR A 41 -18.54 -18.74 1.26
C THR A 41 -17.77 -17.52 1.76
N VAL A 42 -16.46 -17.40 1.50
CA VAL A 42 -15.96 -16.08 1.19
C VAL A 42 -16.40 -15.83 -0.24
N GLU A 43 -17.63 -15.41 -0.42
CA GLU A 43 -18.07 -14.75 -1.64
C GLU A 43 -17.13 -13.54 -1.83
N TRP A 44 -16.08 -13.76 -2.58
CA TRP A 44 -15.39 -12.66 -3.24
C TRP A 44 -16.44 -12.03 -4.13
N LYS A 45 -17.02 -10.93 -3.71
CA LYS A 45 -18.12 -10.24 -4.43
C LYS A 45 -17.72 -9.76 -5.81
N THR A 46 -16.45 -9.94 -6.16
CA THR A 46 -15.96 -9.66 -7.50
C THR A 46 -15.03 -10.80 -7.92
N PRO A 47 -15.30 -11.48 -9.04
CA PRO A 47 -14.30 -12.35 -9.67
C PRO A 47 -13.02 -11.54 -9.87
N PRO A 48 -11.83 -12.19 -9.98
CA PRO A 48 -10.61 -11.50 -10.33
C PRO A 48 -10.89 -10.70 -11.60
N GLY A 49 -11.05 -9.39 -11.41
CA GLY A 49 -11.48 -8.47 -12.46
C GLY A 49 -10.37 -8.34 -13.50
N GLU A 50 -10.68 -7.65 -14.57
CA GLU A 50 -9.66 -7.18 -15.51
C GLU A 50 -8.59 -6.39 -14.75
N PRO A 51 -7.30 -6.50 -15.15
CA PRO A 51 -6.23 -5.77 -14.50
C PRO A 51 -6.47 -4.26 -14.62
N VAL A 52 -6.54 -3.58 -13.47
CA VAL A 52 -6.72 -2.11 -13.39
C VAL A 52 -5.39 -1.37 -13.32
N ILE A 53 -4.31 -2.06 -12.92
CA ILE A 53 -2.93 -1.59 -13.02
C ILE A 53 -2.16 -2.66 -13.78
N ARG A 54 -1.50 -2.27 -14.89
CA ARG A 54 -0.61 -3.11 -15.66
C ARG A 54 0.74 -2.44 -15.79
N VAL A 55 1.78 -3.12 -15.35
CA VAL A 55 3.17 -2.66 -15.39
C VAL A 55 3.96 -3.58 -16.32
N GLU A 56 4.58 -3.00 -17.34
CA GLU A 56 5.30 -3.73 -18.39
C GLU A 56 6.67 -3.10 -18.61
N ASP A 57 7.73 -3.88 -18.33
CA ASP A 57 9.15 -3.53 -18.45
C ASP A 57 9.51 -2.18 -17.85
N LEU A 58 8.82 -1.81 -16.76
CA LEU A 58 8.91 -0.49 -16.16
C LEU A 58 10.28 -0.27 -15.51
N GLY A 59 10.90 0.86 -15.86
CA GLY A 59 12.16 1.30 -15.30
C GLY A 59 12.25 2.81 -15.17
N ILE A 60 12.99 3.25 -14.15
CA ILE A 60 13.33 4.66 -13.95
C ILE A 60 14.74 4.79 -13.41
N GLU A 61 15.54 5.68 -14.02
CA GLU A 61 16.88 5.99 -13.58
C GLU A 61 16.97 7.41 -12.99
N PHE A 62 17.85 7.58 -12.03
CA PHE A 62 18.14 8.87 -11.42
C PHE A 62 19.62 9.22 -11.56
N LEU A 63 19.88 10.52 -11.70
CA LEU A 63 21.23 11.05 -11.70
C LEU A 63 21.82 11.02 -10.28
N ARG A 64 22.94 10.30 -10.11
CA ARG A 64 23.74 10.31 -8.90
C ARG A 64 24.75 11.45 -8.99
N GLY A 65 24.46 12.60 -8.39
CA GLY A 65 25.41 13.71 -8.42
C GLY A 65 25.04 14.81 -7.44
N ARG A 66 25.93 15.11 -6.50
CA ARG A 66 25.92 16.39 -5.80
C ARG A 66 26.09 17.48 -6.86
N LYS A 67 25.18 18.45 -6.91
CA LYS A 67 25.43 19.74 -7.55
C LYS A 67 26.67 20.34 -6.84
N ARG A 68 27.88 20.10 -7.34
CA ARG A 68 29.00 20.95 -7.02
C ARG A 68 28.66 22.30 -7.63
N ASN A 69 28.45 23.30 -6.82
CA ASN A 69 28.51 24.70 -7.27
C ASN A 69 29.94 24.93 -7.78
N LEU A 70 30.15 24.73 -9.08
CA LEU A 70 31.39 25.09 -9.73
C LEU A 70 31.53 26.61 -9.56
N SER A 71 32.63 27.06 -8.98
CA SER A 71 32.94 28.47 -8.95
C SER A 71 33.11 28.94 -10.40
N LEU A 72 32.73 30.18 -10.70
CA LEU A 72 32.91 30.79 -12.02
C LEU A 72 34.37 30.66 -12.54
N ARG A 73 35.34 30.56 -11.63
CA ARG A 73 36.74 30.35 -11.90
C ARG A 73 37.06 28.97 -12.49
N GLU A 74 36.37 27.89 -12.00
CA GLU A 74 36.54 26.54 -12.53
C GLU A 74 35.89 26.39 -13.90
N LEU A 75 34.81 27.13 -14.17
CA LEU A 75 34.13 27.12 -15.47
C LEU A 75 34.98 27.68 -16.59
N VAL A 76 35.82 28.71 -16.29
CA VAL A 76 36.63 29.42 -17.26
C VAL A 76 37.98 28.72 -17.54
N PHE A 77 38.53 28.00 -16.56
CA PHE A 77 39.87 27.40 -16.69
C PHE A 77 39.89 25.93 -17.10
N THR A 78 38.81 25.19 -16.98
CA THR A 78 38.81 23.74 -17.23
C THR A 78 38.09 23.32 -18.50
N GLY A 79 37.74 24.16 -19.44
CA GLY A 79 37.27 23.84 -20.81
C GLY A 79 36.70 22.47 -21.19
N LYS A 80 36.64 21.53 -20.25
CA LYS A 80 36.09 20.18 -20.38
C LYS A 80 35.35 19.82 -19.09
N SER A 81 34.07 20.14 -19.03
CA SER A 81 33.18 19.53 -18.05
C SER A 81 32.87 18.11 -18.50
N HIS A 82 33.76 17.18 -18.27
CA HIS A 82 33.38 15.76 -18.17
C HIS A 82 32.70 15.58 -16.82
N HIS A 83 31.43 15.96 -16.73
CA HIS A 83 30.55 15.48 -15.68
C HIS A 83 30.32 14.01 -16.00
N ASN A 84 31.08 13.16 -15.32
CA ASN A 84 30.68 11.76 -15.16
C ASN A 84 29.43 11.79 -14.28
N ARG A 85 28.27 11.95 -14.91
CA ARG A 85 26.97 11.85 -14.26
C ARG A 85 26.72 10.34 -14.14
N GLU A 86 27.04 9.80 -12.98
CA GLU A 86 26.66 8.44 -12.68
C GLU A 86 25.13 8.39 -12.56
N THR A 87 24.50 7.61 -13.38
CA THR A 87 23.08 7.24 -13.24
C THR A 87 22.97 5.98 -12.43
N PHE A 88 21.84 5.78 -11.76
CA PHE A 88 21.49 4.54 -11.13
C PHE A 88 20.01 4.24 -11.38
N TRP A 89 19.72 2.99 -11.66
CA TRP A 89 18.35 2.52 -11.79
C TRP A 89 17.72 2.39 -10.42
N ALA A 90 16.68 3.18 -10.16
CA ALA A 90 15.88 3.03 -8.95
C ALA A 90 14.89 1.88 -9.07
N LEU A 91 14.38 1.65 -10.29
CA LEU A 91 13.55 0.52 -10.69
C LEU A 91 13.95 0.08 -12.09
N ARG A 92 13.88 -1.22 -12.37
CA ARG A 92 14.16 -1.76 -13.70
C ARG A 92 13.44 -3.08 -13.94
N ASN A 93 12.99 -3.28 -15.19
CA ASN A 93 12.36 -4.51 -15.66
C ASN A 93 11.17 -4.99 -14.79
N LEU A 94 10.39 -4.08 -14.24
CA LEU A 94 9.23 -4.46 -13.43
C LEU A 94 8.09 -4.91 -14.33
N ASN A 95 7.54 -6.07 -14.03
CA ASN A 95 6.42 -6.68 -14.76
C ASN A 95 5.44 -7.28 -13.75
N PHE A 96 4.22 -6.72 -13.65
CA PHE A 96 3.15 -7.27 -12.82
C PHE A 96 1.80 -6.62 -13.20
N ASN A 97 0.72 -7.26 -12.77
CA ASN A 97 -0.63 -6.73 -12.91
C ASN A 97 -1.31 -6.68 -11.54
N VAL A 98 -2.21 -5.71 -11.32
CA VAL A 98 -3.11 -5.67 -10.17
C VAL A 98 -4.55 -5.66 -10.68
N ASN A 99 -5.36 -6.57 -10.18
CA ASN A 99 -6.75 -6.71 -10.58
C ASN A 99 -7.67 -5.85 -9.71
N ARG A 100 -8.85 -5.50 -10.24
CA ARG A 100 -9.86 -4.76 -9.50
C ARG A 100 -10.24 -5.49 -8.20
N GLY A 101 -10.30 -4.75 -7.10
CA GLY A 101 -10.65 -5.28 -5.77
C GLY A 101 -9.52 -6.05 -5.09
N GLU A 102 -8.33 -6.13 -5.70
CA GLU A 102 -7.16 -6.77 -5.12
C GLU A 102 -6.46 -5.84 -4.13
N ALA A 103 -6.00 -6.39 -3.01
CA ALA A 103 -5.19 -5.66 -2.03
C ALA A 103 -3.75 -6.19 -2.06
N VAL A 104 -2.84 -5.38 -2.59
CA VAL A 104 -1.44 -5.74 -2.83
C VAL A 104 -0.52 -4.96 -1.88
N GLY A 105 0.32 -5.67 -1.16
CA GLY A 105 1.37 -5.12 -0.29
C GLY A 105 2.71 -5.05 -1.00
N LEU A 106 3.41 -3.93 -0.90
CA LEU A 106 4.75 -3.75 -1.45
C LEU A 106 5.78 -3.87 -0.34
N VAL A 107 6.61 -4.90 -0.41
CA VAL A 107 7.63 -5.26 0.58
C VAL A 107 9.02 -4.93 0.05
N GLY A 108 9.94 -4.56 0.92
CA GLY A 108 11.34 -4.31 0.53
C GLY A 108 12.07 -3.35 1.45
N GLY A 109 13.38 -3.36 1.38
CA GLY A 109 14.27 -2.51 2.18
C GLY A 109 14.14 -1.02 1.87
N ASN A 110 14.72 -0.18 2.74
CA ASN A 110 14.82 1.26 2.50
C ASN A 110 15.65 1.53 1.25
N GLY A 111 15.16 2.43 0.39
CA GLY A 111 15.79 2.72 -0.90
C GLY A 111 15.55 1.65 -1.98
N GLY A 112 14.71 0.64 -1.73
CA GLY A 112 14.37 -0.41 -2.71
C GLY A 112 13.44 0.02 -3.85
N GLY A 113 13.05 1.31 -3.91
CA GLY A 113 12.23 1.83 -5.00
C GLY A 113 10.72 1.87 -4.74
N LYS A 114 10.24 1.47 -3.54
CA LYS A 114 8.80 1.36 -3.21
C LYS A 114 8.02 2.65 -3.47
N SER A 115 8.42 3.77 -2.85
CA SER A 115 7.75 5.07 -3.05
C SER A 115 7.91 5.59 -4.48
N THR A 116 9.01 5.23 -5.16
CA THR A 116 9.19 5.54 -6.59
C THR A 116 8.17 4.81 -7.46
N LEU A 117 7.94 3.52 -7.19
CA LEU A 117 6.91 2.74 -7.89
C LEU A 117 5.51 3.31 -7.66
N LEU A 118 5.16 3.65 -6.42
CA LEU A 118 3.88 4.30 -6.13
C LEU A 118 3.71 5.62 -6.90
N LYS A 119 4.76 6.44 -7.00
CA LYS A 119 4.74 7.70 -7.74
C LYS A 119 4.59 7.49 -9.25
N LEU A 120 5.17 6.43 -9.80
CA LEU A 120 4.98 6.05 -11.21
C LEU A 120 3.52 5.60 -11.46
N ILE A 121 2.95 4.77 -10.58
CA ILE A 121 1.55 4.35 -10.66
C ILE A 121 0.60 5.55 -10.47
N ALA A 122 0.92 6.48 -9.56
CA ALA A 122 0.16 7.72 -9.38
C ALA A 122 0.30 8.73 -10.53
N GLY A 123 1.17 8.47 -11.51
CA GLY A 123 1.42 9.38 -12.64
C GLY A 123 2.19 10.66 -12.27
N THR A 124 2.74 10.75 -11.04
CA THR A 124 3.55 11.90 -10.59
C THR A 124 5.00 11.81 -11.06
N LEU A 125 5.45 10.64 -11.48
CA LEU A 125 6.72 10.41 -12.17
C LEU A 125 6.45 9.73 -13.52
N LEU A 126 7.34 9.98 -14.48
CA LEU A 126 7.32 9.31 -15.79
C LEU A 126 8.45 8.28 -15.82
N PRO A 127 8.23 7.08 -16.36
CA PRO A 127 9.27 6.07 -16.50
C PRO A 127 10.24 6.44 -17.63
N ASP A 128 11.49 5.94 -17.54
CA ASP A 128 12.49 6.02 -18.61
C ASP A 128 12.41 4.80 -19.54
N GLU A 129 11.99 3.63 -19.03
CA GLU A 129 11.75 2.40 -19.80
C GLU A 129 10.36 1.85 -19.47
N GLY A 130 9.74 1.16 -20.43
CA GLY A 130 8.44 0.52 -20.27
C GLY A 130 7.29 1.48 -19.97
N HIS A 131 6.23 0.95 -19.38
CA HIS A 131 5.07 1.78 -19.02
C HIS A 131 4.22 1.15 -17.92
N ALA A 132 3.45 2.00 -17.25
CA ALA A 132 2.38 1.60 -16.36
C ALA A 132 1.05 2.09 -16.93
N THR A 133 0.13 1.17 -17.19
CA THR A 133 -1.23 1.48 -17.63
C THR A 133 -2.18 1.37 -16.46
N ILE A 134 -2.85 2.47 -16.12
CA ILE A 134 -3.86 2.54 -15.08
C ILE A 134 -5.19 2.89 -15.76
N THR A 135 -6.19 2.02 -15.59
CA THR A 135 -7.47 2.14 -16.31
C THR A 135 -8.56 2.86 -15.52
N GLU A 136 -8.30 3.18 -14.24
CA GLU A 136 -9.27 3.77 -13.33
C GLU A 136 -8.65 4.91 -12.52
N GLY A 137 -9.50 5.72 -11.87
CA GLY A 137 -9.06 6.80 -11.02
C GLY A 137 -8.30 6.32 -9.78
N VAL A 138 -7.38 7.15 -9.32
CA VAL A 138 -6.45 6.83 -8.23
C VAL A 138 -6.58 7.85 -7.11
N ALA A 139 -6.80 7.39 -5.88
CA ALA A 139 -6.70 8.17 -4.64
C ALA A 139 -5.29 8.00 -4.02
N PRO A 140 -4.38 8.96 -4.18
CA PRO A 140 -2.99 8.82 -3.71
C PRO A 140 -2.86 9.26 -2.26
N LEU A 141 -2.81 8.32 -1.32
CA LEU A 141 -2.37 8.56 0.07
C LEU A 141 -0.83 8.47 0.18
N ILE A 142 -0.12 9.00 -0.80
CA ILE A 142 1.35 8.99 -0.86
C ILE A 142 1.92 10.26 -0.23
N GLU A 143 1.28 11.38 -0.49
CA GLU A 143 1.61 12.70 0.05
C GLU A 143 0.32 13.34 0.57
N LEU A 144 -0.06 13.01 1.81
CA LEU A 144 -1.34 13.46 2.41
C LEU A 144 -1.54 14.98 2.40
N THR A 145 -0.47 15.73 2.33
CA THR A 145 -0.49 17.19 2.28
C THR A 145 -0.17 17.73 0.89
N GLY A 146 0.09 16.85 -0.06
CA GLY A 146 0.32 17.20 -1.46
C GLY A 146 -0.96 17.79 -2.07
N GLY A 147 -0.84 18.95 -2.70
CA GLY A 147 -1.99 19.66 -3.28
C GLY A 147 -2.68 20.66 -2.34
N PHE A 148 -2.41 20.62 -1.02
CA PHE A 148 -2.92 21.63 -0.10
C PHE A 148 -2.13 22.94 -0.21
N ILE A 149 -2.82 24.07 -0.31
CA ILE A 149 -2.23 25.39 -0.40
C ILE A 149 -2.26 26.05 0.99
N GLY A 150 -1.08 26.39 1.50
CA GLY A 150 -0.91 26.90 2.87
C GLY A 150 -1.69 28.20 3.15
N ASP A 151 -1.87 29.05 2.14
CA ASP A 151 -2.56 30.35 2.28
C ASP A 151 -4.09 30.24 2.19
N LEU A 152 -4.60 29.13 1.66
CA LEU A 152 -6.02 28.84 1.67
C LEU A 152 -6.47 28.28 3.03
N SER A 153 -7.72 28.52 3.39
CA SER A 153 -8.35 27.90 4.55
C SER A 153 -8.48 26.39 4.40
N ALA A 154 -8.70 25.67 5.48
CA ALA A 154 -8.96 24.24 5.43
C ALA A 154 -10.20 23.92 4.57
N ARG A 155 -11.26 24.72 4.69
CA ARG A 155 -12.46 24.62 3.86
C ARG A 155 -12.13 24.71 2.37
N GLU A 156 -11.42 25.75 1.95
CA GLU A 156 -11.04 25.95 0.56
C GLU A 156 -10.16 24.81 0.03
N ASN A 157 -9.25 24.31 0.87
CA ASN A 157 -8.42 23.15 0.52
C ASN A 157 -9.23 21.87 0.31
N ILE A 158 -10.30 21.63 1.09
CA ILE A 158 -11.21 20.49 0.87
C ILE A 158 -11.78 20.56 -0.55
N TYR A 159 -12.37 21.71 -0.93
CA TYR A 159 -12.95 21.90 -2.26
C TYR A 159 -11.91 21.80 -3.38
N LEU A 160 -10.74 22.42 -3.17
CA LEU A 160 -9.66 22.41 -4.14
C LEU A 160 -9.17 20.97 -4.39
N THR A 161 -8.84 20.25 -3.33
CA THR A 161 -8.28 18.89 -3.45
C THR A 161 -9.30 17.93 -4.05
N ALA A 162 -10.54 17.94 -3.56
CA ALA A 162 -11.60 17.11 -4.12
C ALA A 162 -11.88 17.46 -5.60
N GLY A 163 -11.87 18.74 -5.95
CA GLY A 163 -12.04 19.21 -7.33
C GLY A 163 -10.89 18.78 -8.27
N LEU A 164 -9.64 18.76 -7.78
CA LEU A 164 -8.49 18.26 -8.54
C LEU A 164 -8.62 16.75 -8.85
N HIS A 165 -9.36 16.02 -8.01
CA HIS A 165 -9.72 14.62 -8.22
C HIS A 165 -11.07 14.43 -8.92
N GLY A 166 -11.58 15.46 -9.61
CA GLY A 166 -12.75 15.36 -10.49
C GLY A 166 -14.11 15.45 -9.81
N MET A 167 -14.17 15.70 -8.49
CA MET A 167 -15.45 15.95 -7.81
C MET A 167 -15.97 17.33 -8.14
N ASP A 168 -17.25 17.42 -8.50
CA ASP A 168 -17.93 18.72 -8.62
C ASP A 168 -18.31 19.29 -7.24
N LYS A 169 -18.72 20.57 -7.22
CA LYS A 169 -19.07 21.24 -5.98
C LYS A 169 -20.20 20.54 -5.21
N ALA A 170 -21.20 20.01 -5.90
CA ALA A 170 -22.36 19.37 -5.26
C ALA A 170 -21.94 18.07 -4.58
N GLN A 171 -21.05 17.28 -5.21
CA GLN A 171 -20.48 16.08 -4.64
C GLN A 171 -19.63 16.37 -3.41
N VAL A 172 -18.85 17.47 -3.45
CA VAL A 172 -18.09 17.91 -2.26
C VAL A 172 -19.00 18.37 -1.15
N ASP A 173 -20.05 19.15 -1.47
CA ASP A 173 -21.04 19.62 -0.47
C ASP A 173 -21.72 18.44 0.24
N GLU A 174 -22.05 17.35 -0.48
CA GLU A 174 -22.64 16.13 0.08
C GLU A 174 -21.70 15.43 1.07
N LYS A 175 -20.38 15.39 0.78
CA LYS A 175 -19.38 14.69 1.60
C LYS A 175 -18.70 15.59 2.63
N PHE A 176 -18.95 16.90 2.59
CA PHE A 176 -18.22 17.89 3.39
C PHE A 176 -18.27 17.60 4.89
N GLU A 177 -19.45 17.35 5.41
CA GLU A 177 -19.63 17.08 6.84
C GLU A 177 -18.97 15.75 7.26
N GLU A 178 -19.04 14.73 6.42
CA GLU A 178 -18.33 13.46 6.65
C GLU A 178 -16.82 13.66 6.73
N ILE A 179 -16.24 14.45 5.80
CA ILE A 179 -14.80 14.76 5.78
C ILE A 179 -14.40 15.46 7.08
N VAL A 180 -15.16 16.50 7.47
CA VAL A 180 -14.87 17.29 8.65
C VAL A 180 -15.02 16.47 9.95
N ASP A 181 -16.05 15.65 10.05
CA ASP A 181 -16.27 14.77 11.21
C ASP A 181 -15.18 13.69 11.32
N PHE A 182 -14.74 13.17 10.18
CA PHE A 182 -13.63 12.23 10.18
C PHE A 182 -12.32 12.89 10.64
N ALA A 183 -12.00 14.07 10.13
CA ALA A 183 -10.81 14.82 10.53
C ALA A 183 -10.81 15.21 12.01
N GLY A 184 -11.99 15.44 12.57
CA GLY A 184 -12.21 15.64 13.99
C GLY A 184 -12.35 17.09 14.44
N PRO A 185 -12.65 17.33 15.74
CA PRO A 185 -13.09 18.62 16.24
C PRO A 185 -12.07 19.75 16.03
N ALA A 186 -10.78 19.48 16.23
CA ALA A 186 -9.74 20.50 16.04
C ALA A 186 -9.69 21.03 14.59
N VAL A 187 -9.95 20.19 13.59
CA VAL A 187 -10.05 20.61 12.19
C VAL A 187 -11.36 21.37 11.96
N ARG A 188 -12.47 20.90 12.55
CA ARG A 188 -13.79 21.56 12.46
C ARG A 188 -13.74 23.00 12.99
N ASP A 189 -13.11 23.22 14.14
CA ASP A 189 -12.97 24.55 14.74
C ASP A 189 -12.05 25.47 13.94
N GLY A 190 -11.16 24.90 13.13
CA GLY A 190 -10.20 25.62 12.30
C GLY A 190 -10.56 25.74 10.82
N LEU A 191 -11.79 25.40 10.38
CA LEU A 191 -12.16 25.31 8.97
C LEU A 191 -11.85 26.57 8.15
N ASP A 192 -12.00 27.74 8.74
CA ASP A 192 -11.80 29.02 8.06
C ASP A 192 -10.41 29.65 8.37
N VAL A 193 -9.52 28.88 9.06
CA VAL A 193 -8.15 29.28 9.34
C VAL A 193 -7.24 28.84 8.19
N PRO A 194 -6.25 29.66 7.77
CA PRO A 194 -5.26 29.26 6.77
C PRO A 194 -4.53 27.96 7.15
N TYR A 195 -4.45 27.03 6.19
CA TYR A 195 -3.91 25.68 6.40
C TYR A 195 -2.47 25.67 6.96
N ARG A 196 -1.64 26.67 6.62
CA ARG A 196 -0.28 26.82 7.17
C ARG A 196 -0.24 26.94 8.70
N HIS A 197 -1.35 27.31 9.34
CA HIS A 197 -1.45 27.42 10.80
C HIS A 197 -1.90 26.12 11.48
N PHE A 198 -2.25 25.11 10.70
CA PHE A 198 -2.57 23.79 11.23
C PHE A 198 -1.33 23.10 11.79
N SER A 199 -1.48 22.41 12.92
CA SER A 199 -0.48 21.47 13.37
C SER A 199 -0.29 20.34 12.36
N SER A 200 0.88 19.69 12.35
CA SER A 200 1.13 18.54 11.47
C SER A 200 0.08 17.45 11.65
N GLY A 201 -0.38 17.21 12.88
CA GLY A 201 -1.46 16.27 13.15
C GLY A 201 -2.81 16.67 12.53
N MET A 202 -3.18 17.96 12.55
CA MET A 202 -4.39 18.44 11.89
C MET A 202 -4.27 18.34 10.36
N GLN A 203 -3.11 18.66 9.82
CA GLN A 203 -2.83 18.55 8.38
C GLN A 203 -3.01 17.13 7.88
N VAL A 204 -2.40 16.18 8.57
CA VAL A 204 -2.50 14.75 8.24
C VAL A 204 -3.95 14.23 8.37
N ARG A 205 -4.66 14.64 9.44
CA ARG A 205 -6.07 14.24 9.64
C ARG A 205 -6.96 14.74 8.51
N LEU A 206 -6.79 16.02 8.11
CA LEU A 206 -7.55 16.62 7.02
C LEU A 206 -7.21 15.96 5.69
N GLY A 207 -5.92 15.77 5.36
CA GLY A 207 -5.48 15.12 4.12
C GLY A 207 -6.05 13.71 3.99
N PHE A 208 -5.92 12.89 5.05
CA PHE A 208 -6.47 11.54 5.05
C PHE A 208 -8.01 11.54 4.88
N ALA A 209 -8.71 12.46 5.57
CA ALA A 209 -10.16 12.56 5.48
C ALA A 209 -10.64 12.89 4.06
N VAL A 210 -9.99 13.86 3.40
CA VAL A 210 -10.33 14.27 2.03
C VAL A 210 -10.07 13.15 1.04
N ILE A 211 -8.85 12.59 1.03
CA ILE A 211 -8.47 11.56 0.05
C ILE A 211 -9.30 10.29 0.19
N THR A 212 -9.63 9.86 1.42
CA THR A 212 -10.47 8.67 1.64
C THR A 212 -11.96 8.89 1.40
N ALA A 213 -12.39 10.14 1.24
CA ALA A 213 -13.75 10.48 0.83
C ALA A 213 -13.92 10.52 -0.70
N LEU A 214 -12.83 10.50 -1.48
CA LEU A 214 -12.89 10.40 -2.93
C LEU A 214 -13.51 9.08 -3.37
N ASP A 215 -14.19 9.07 -4.51
CA ASP A 215 -14.84 7.86 -5.07
C ASP A 215 -13.90 7.05 -5.98
N GLU A 216 -12.60 7.30 -5.88
CA GLU A 216 -11.61 6.65 -6.71
C GLU A 216 -11.49 5.15 -6.40
N PRO A 217 -11.54 4.28 -7.44
CA PRO A 217 -11.51 2.82 -7.25
C PRO A 217 -10.18 2.27 -6.74
N ILE A 218 -9.07 2.96 -7.02
CA ILE A 218 -7.72 2.53 -6.64
C ILE A 218 -7.19 3.44 -5.54
N ILE A 219 -6.68 2.85 -4.46
CA ILE A 219 -6.08 3.56 -3.33
C ILE A 219 -4.61 3.19 -3.25
N LEU A 220 -3.73 4.20 -3.31
CA LEU A 220 -2.29 4.03 -3.12
C LEU A 220 -1.91 4.58 -1.75
N VAL A 221 -1.25 3.77 -0.92
CA VAL A 221 -0.86 4.13 0.44
C VAL A 221 0.64 3.97 0.62
N ASP A 222 1.34 5.03 1.05
CA ASP A 222 2.77 5.02 1.39
C ASP A 222 2.97 5.37 2.87
N GLU A 223 3.10 4.35 3.72
CA GLU A 223 3.43 4.45 5.17
C GLU A 223 2.47 5.29 6.04
N VAL A 224 1.40 5.81 5.46
CA VAL A 224 0.58 6.86 6.07
C VAL A 224 -0.46 6.34 7.06
N LEU A 225 -0.65 5.01 7.18
CA LEU A 225 -1.65 4.44 8.10
C LEU A 225 -1.24 4.57 9.57
N ALA A 226 0.04 4.77 9.86
CA ALA A 226 0.58 4.88 11.21
C ALA A 226 0.52 6.30 11.82
N VAL A 227 -0.16 7.26 11.16
CA VAL A 227 -0.15 8.67 11.54
C VAL A 227 -1.19 9.03 12.61
N GLY A 228 -0.89 10.06 13.38
CA GLY A 228 -1.78 10.57 14.43
C GLY A 228 -1.72 9.78 15.73
N ASP A 229 -2.65 10.05 16.62
CA ASP A 229 -2.81 9.30 17.87
C ASP A 229 -3.50 7.94 17.67
N ALA A 230 -3.52 7.12 18.71
CA ALA A 230 -4.10 5.79 18.65
C ALA A 230 -5.59 5.78 18.25
N ALA A 231 -6.36 6.79 18.67
CA ALA A 231 -7.78 6.90 18.36
C ALA A 231 -7.99 7.21 16.87
N PHE A 232 -7.20 8.13 16.31
CA PHE A 232 -7.26 8.47 14.90
C PHE A 232 -6.76 7.31 14.01
N ARG A 233 -5.70 6.62 14.43
CA ARG A 233 -5.21 5.43 13.72
C ARG A 233 -6.28 4.35 13.61
N ASN A 234 -7.04 4.11 14.68
CA ASN A 234 -8.17 3.17 14.61
C ASN A 234 -9.25 3.62 13.63
N LYS A 235 -9.54 4.94 13.56
CA LYS A 235 -10.46 5.49 12.53
C LYS A 235 -9.94 5.23 11.11
N CYS A 236 -8.64 5.46 10.87
CA CYS A 236 -8.01 5.20 9.57
C CYS A 236 -8.12 3.72 9.20
N TYR A 237 -7.83 2.80 10.13
CA TYR A 237 -7.93 1.36 9.90
C TYR A 237 -9.36 0.93 9.54
N ASN A 238 -10.36 1.41 10.31
CA ASN A 238 -11.76 1.12 10.02
C ASN A 238 -12.20 1.68 8.67
N ARG A 239 -11.72 2.89 8.30
CA ARG A 239 -12.00 3.49 6.99
C ARG A 239 -11.41 2.62 5.87
N MET A 240 -10.17 2.18 5.98
CA MET A 240 -9.53 1.32 4.99
C MET A 240 -10.25 -0.02 4.85
N GLU A 241 -10.65 -0.67 5.96
CA GLU A 241 -11.45 -1.90 5.92
C GLU A 241 -12.77 -1.68 5.18
N ASN A 242 -13.49 -0.57 5.45
CA ASN A 242 -14.73 -0.26 4.78
C ASN A 242 -14.55 -0.03 3.27
N LEU A 243 -13.45 0.62 2.86
CA LEU A 243 -13.15 0.85 1.45
C LEU A 243 -12.83 -0.47 0.72
N LEU A 244 -12.10 -1.39 1.38
CA LEU A 244 -11.85 -2.74 0.85
C LEU A 244 -13.14 -3.59 0.79
N ASP A 245 -14.01 -3.49 1.80
CA ASP A 245 -15.32 -4.16 1.82
C ASP A 245 -16.23 -3.66 0.67
N GLN A 246 -16.02 -2.43 0.18
CA GLN A 246 -16.69 -1.87 -1.00
C GLN A 246 -16.09 -2.36 -2.33
N GLY A 247 -15.03 -3.17 -2.29
CA GLY A 247 -14.36 -3.71 -3.47
C GLY A 247 -13.32 -2.78 -4.10
N ARG A 248 -12.82 -1.78 -3.38
CA ARG A 248 -11.74 -0.91 -3.89
C ARG A 248 -10.42 -1.67 -3.93
N THR A 249 -9.60 -1.33 -4.90
CA THR A 249 -8.26 -1.87 -5.09
C THR A 249 -7.28 -1.13 -4.17
N LEU A 250 -6.43 -1.86 -3.46
CA LEU A 250 -5.41 -1.28 -2.58
C LEU A 250 -4.01 -1.63 -3.04
N PHE A 251 -3.13 -0.64 -3.10
CA PHE A 251 -1.70 -0.82 -3.23
C PHE A 251 -1.02 -0.18 -2.01
N LEU A 252 -0.48 -1.00 -1.11
CA LEU A 252 -0.01 -0.59 0.22
C LEU A 252 1.49 -0.76 0.36
N VAL A 253 2.20 0.31 0.71
CA VAL A 253 3.54 0.27 1.28
C VAL A 253 3.43 0.51 2.79
N SER A 254 3.99 -0.38 3.59
CA SER A 254 4.09 -0.20 5.03
C SER A 254 5.37 -0.83 5.57
N HIS A 255 5.94 -0.19 6.60
CA HIS A 255 7.00 -0.79 7.41
C HIS A 255 6.45 -1.69 8.52
N SER A 256 5.13 -1.73 8.68
CA SER A 256 4.45 -2.59 9.64
C SER A 256 3.94 -3.86 8.96
N ASP A 257 4.54 -5.01 9.28
CA ASP A 257 4.04 -6.30 8.81
C ASP A 257 2.60 -6.53 9.22
N GLY A 258 2.23 -6.01 10.41
CA GLY A 258 0.85 -6.06 10.89
C GLY A 258 -0.14 -5.39 9.94
N ASP A 259 0.24 -4.28 9.30
CA ASP A 259 -0.60 -3.58 8.32
C ASP A 259 -0.66 -4.37 7.01
N LEU A 260 0.49 -4.83 6.51
CA LEU A 260 0.56 -5.65 5.30
C LEU A 260 -0.30 -6.92 5.43
N LEU A 261 -0.11 -7.68 6.51
CA LEU A 261 -0.87 -8.90 6.79
C LEU A 261 -2.36 -8.66 7.11
N ARG A 262 -2.71 -7.45 7.57
CA ARG A 262 -4.10 -7.07 7.86
C ARG A 262 -4.90 -6.76 6.61
N PHE A 263 -4.31 -6.00 5.69
CA PHE A 263 -5.02 -5.42 4.55
C PHE A 263 -4.77 -6.16 3.25
N CYS A 264 -3.58 -6.77 3.06
CA CYS A 264 -3.18 -7.35 1.79
C CYS A 264 -3.31 -8.88 1.79
N THR A 265 -3.64 -9.41 0.63
CA THR A 265 -3.67 -10.86 0.36
C THR A 265 -2.50 -11.30 -0.51
N ARG A 266 -1.92 -10.37 -1.27
CA ARG A 266 -0.78 -10.58 -2.17
C ARG A 266 0.32 -9.59 -1.84
N GLY A 267 1.57 -10.01 -1.98
CA GLY A 267 2.75 -9.19 -1.80
C GLY A 267 3.61 -9.14 -3.05
N LEU A 268 4.22 -7.99 -3.29
CA LEU A 268 5.30 -7.79 -4.26
C LEU A 268 6.56 -7.43 -3.49
N TYR A 269 7.64 -8.21 -3.66
CA TYR A 269 8.91 -7.93 -3.02
C TYR A 269 9.86 -7.23 -3.99
N LEU A 270 10.24 -5.99 -3.67
CA LEU A 270 11.26 -5.23 -4.40
C LEU A 270 12.62 -5.37 -3.73
N ARG A 271 13.62 -5.83 -4.50
CA ARG A 271 15.00 -5.94 -4.09
C ARG A 271 15.92 -5.32 -5.14
N GLY A 272 16.66 -4.28 -4.73
CA GLY A 272 17.58 -3.59 -5.64
C GLY A 272 16.93 -2.94 -6.87
N GLY A 273 15.65 -2.56 -6.77
CA GLY A 273 14.90 -1.97 -7.87
C GLY A 273 14.24 -2.97 -8.83
N GLU A 274 14.34 -4.27 -8.56
CA GLU A 274 13.74 -5.35 -9.35
C GLU A 274 12.69 -6.11 -8.53
N LEU A 275 11.75 -6.77 -9.20
CA LEU A 275 10.74 -7.62 -8.57
C LEU A 275 11.36 -8.99 -8.23
N ALA A 276 11.63 -9.22 -6.95
CA ALA A 276 12.24 -10.45 -6.46
C ALA A 276 11.20 -11.55 -6.20
N ALA A 277 9.99 -11.20 -5.78
CA ALA A 277 8.90 -12.15 -5.58
C ALA A 277 7.52 -11.48 -5.78
N ASP A 278 6.54 -12.30 -6.16
CA ASP A 278 5.13 -11.97 -6.33
C ASP A 278 4.31 -13.19 -5.88
N GLY A 279 3.52 -13.06 -4.82
CA GLY A 279 2.80 -14.19 -4.24
C GLY A 279 1.97 -13.81 -3.02
N PRO A 280 1.48 -14.80 -2.24
CA PRO A 280 0.78 -14.56 -0.99
C PRO A 280 1.60 -13.65 -0.07
N ILE A 281 0.94 -12.70 0.59
CA ILE A 281 1.63 -11.67 1.38
C ILE A 281 2.49 -12.26 2.49
N GLU A 282 2.03 -13.35 3.12
CA GLU A 282 2.75 -14.05 4.19
C GLU A 282 4.08 -14.60 3.68
N ASP A 283 4.07 -15.31 2.53
CA ASP A 283 5.26 -15.89 1.93
C ASP A 283 6.27 -14.80 1.50
N VAL A 284 5.75 -13.70 0.98
CA VAL A 284 6.58 -12.58 0.52
C VAL A 284 7.24 -11.85 1.69
N VAL A 285 6.52 -11.67 2.80
CA VAL A 285 7.07 -11.09 4.03
C VAL A 285 8.13 -12.00 4.63
N ASP A 286 7.89 -13.32 4.67
CA ASP A 286 8.86 -14.29 5.17
C ASP A 286 10.15 -14.28 4.33
N LEU A 287 10.02 -14.28 3.00
CA LEU A 287 11.16 -14.18 2.08
C LEU A 287 11.98 -12.89 2.29
N TYR A 288 11.30 -11.76 2.49
CA TYR A 288 11.96 -10.49 2.78
C TYR A 288 12.81 -10.57 4.06
N TYR A 289 12.30 -11.22 5.10
CA TYR A 289 13.04 -11.41 6.35
C TYR A 289 14.21 -12.38 6.19
N ASP A 290 14.04 -13.45 5.44
CA ASP A 290 15.13 -14.37 5.14
C ASP A 290 16.28 -13.67 4.41
N ASP A 291 15.95 -12.81 3.44
CA ASP A 291 16.95 -12.00 2.72
C ASP A 291 17.63 -10.94 3.63
N LEU A 292 16.87 -10.35 4.55
CA LEU A 292 17.38 -9.28 5.42
C LEU A 292 18.28 -9.80 6.55
N LEU A 293 17.95 -10.98 7.07
CA LEU A 293 18.57 -11.51 8.29
C LEU A 293 19.75 -12.46 7.98
N GLY A 294 19.84 -12.95 6.73
CA GLY A 294 20.82 -13.97 6.39
C GLY A 294 20.71 -15.21 7.30
N ASP A 295 21.64 -16.13 7.16
CA ASP A 295 21.67 -17.41 7.91
C ASP A 295 21.84 -17.27 9.45
N GLU A 296 22.08 -16.07 9.98
CA GLU A 296 22.46 -15.88 11.39
C GLU A 296 21.27 -15.59 12.35
N ARG A 297 20.08 -15.33 11.83
CA ARG A 297 18.90 -15.12 12.69
C ARG A 297 17.71 -15.94 12.16
N ARG A 298 17.59 -17.15 12.69
CA ARG A 298 16.34 -17.92 12.54
C ARG A 298 15.15 -17.06 13.00
N PRO A 299 14.04 -17.07 12.26
CA PRO A 299 12.78 -16.50 12.74
C PRO A 299 12.43 -17.14 14.09
N PRO A 300 11.57 -16.50 14.88
CA PRO A 300 11.09 -17.10 16.13
C PRO A 300 10.65 -18.54 15.85
N THR A 301 10.94 -19.45 16.78
CA THR A 301 10.71 -20.89 16.60
C THR A 301 9.36 -21.17 15.94
N PRO A 302 9.19 -22.25 15.17
CA PRO A 302 7.92 -22.58 14.52
C PRO A 302 6.73 -22.53 15.49
N GLU A 303 6.95 -22.80 16.78
CA GLU A 303 5.96 -22.69 17.85
C GLU A 303 5.57 -21.22 18.13
N ALA A 304 6.52 -20.29 18.23
CA ALA A 304 6.24 -18.88 18.44
C ALA A 304 5.56 -18.24 17.20
N PHE A 305 5.88 -18.74 16.00
CA PHE A 305 5.21 -18.33 14.77
C PHE A 305 3.78 -18.90 14.68
N ALA A 306 3.58 -20.14 15.09
CA ALA A 306 2.27 -20.77 15.20
C ALA A 306 1.37 -20.06 16.23
N ASP A 307 1.93 -19.66 17.37
CA ASP A 307 1.22 -18.91 18.42
C ASP A 307 0.81 -17.51 17.94
N LEU A 308 1.69 -16.79 17.24
CA LEU A 308 1.36 -15.50 16.60
C LEU A 308 0.30 -15.66 15.53
N LYS A 309 0.37 -16.72 14.72
CA LYS A 309 -0.60 -17.05 13.68
C LYS A 309 -1.96 -17.41 14.29
N ALA A 310 -1.98 -18.24 15.34
CA ALA A 310 -3.20 -18.60 16.07
C ALA A 310 -3.88 -17.38 16.71
N GLN A 311 -3.11 -16.48 17.33
CA GLN A 311 -3.63 -15.24 17.90
C GLN A 311 -4.23 -14.31 16.84
N ARG A 312 -3.63 -14.24 15.63
CA ARG A 312 -4.11 -13.42 14.52
C ARG A 312 -5.40 -13.99 13.91
N VAL A 313 -5.47 -15.31 13.74
CA VAL A 313 -6.68 -16.01 13.27
C VAL A 313 -7.83 -15.79 14.26
N ASP A 314 -7.57 -15.95 15.56
CA ASP A 314 -8.58 -15.73 16.62
C ASP A 314 -9.07 -14.27 16.65
N GLN A 315 -8.20 -13.28 16.45
CA GLN A 315 -8.60 -11.88 16.33
C GLN A 315 -9.46 -11.61 15.07
N ARG A 316 -9.12 -12.20 13.91
CA ARG A 316 -9.94 -12.09 12.68
C ARG A 316 -11.32 -12.69 12.87
N ILE A 317 -11.40 -13.88 13.47
CA ILE A 317 -12.66 -14.57 13.76
C ILE A 317 -13.52 -13.75 14.73
N ARG A 318 -12.94 -13.24 15.83
CA ARG A 318 -13.66 -12.39 16.80
C ARG A 318 -14.23 -11.15 16.15
N ARG A 319 -13.45 -10.41 15.36
CA ARG A 319 -13.89 -9.21 14.67
C ARG A 319 -14.97 -9.49 13.62
N ARG A 320 -14.92 -10.65 12.97
CA ARG A 320 -15.97 -11.10 12.04
C ARG A 320 -17.27 -11.37 12.76
N LEU A 321 -17.22 -12.10 13.87
CA LEU A 321 -18.38 -12.39 14.71
C LEU A 321 -19.02 -11.12 15.29
N GLU A 322 -18.22 -10.17 15.75
CA GLU A 322 -18.70 -8.86 16.24
C GLU A 322 -19.40 -8.05 15.14
N ARG A 323 -18.85 -8.04 13.91
CA ARG A 323 -19.50 -7.40 12.74
C ARG A 323 -20.82 -8.08 12.37
N ASP A 324 -20.87 -9.40 12.36
CA ASP A 324 -22.07 -10.15 12.04
C ASP A 324 -23.16 -9.95 13.11
N GLU A 325 -22.78 -9.87 14.38
CA GLU A 325 -23.71 -9.52 15.47
C GLU A 325 -24.25 -8.10 15.34
N THR A 326 -23.38 -7.14 15.01
CA THR A 326 -23.79 -5.74 14.80
C THR A 326 -24.74 -5.60 13.62
N ARG A 327 -24.47 -6.30 12.49
CA ARG A 327 -25.36 -6.36 11.33
C ARG A 327 -26.71 -7.02 11.66
N ARG A 328 -26.72 -8.11 12.45
CA ARG A 328 -27.96 -8.76 12.89
C ARG A 328 -28.80 -7.86 13.80
N LYS A 329 -28.15 -7.14 14.73
CA LYS A 329 -28.84 -6.18 15.61
C LYS A 329 -29.43 -5.02 14.83
N ALA A 330 -28.70 -4.47 13.84
CA ALA A 330 -29.20 -3.41 12.98
C ALA A 330 -30.37 -3.87 12.10
N ALA A 331 -30.32 -5.10 11.58
CA ALA A 331 -31.42 -5.67 10.78
C ALA A 331 -32.68 -6.04 11.61
N GLN A 332 -32.55 -6.18 12.93
CA GLN A 332 -33.70 -6.42 13.83
C GLN A 332 -34.35 -5.12 14.33
N GLN A 333 -33.68 -3.97 14.14
CA GLN A 333 -34.18 -2.65 14.54
C GLN A 333 -34.76 -1.84 13.37
N ALA A 334 -34.60 -2.34 12.13
CA ALA A 334 -35.22 -1.81 10.91
C ALA A 334 -36.47 -2.63 10.52
#